data_64df3451a9274aaef261e6c881af97ba
#
_entry.id   64df3451a9274aaef261e6c881af97ba
#
_cell.length_a   1.000
_cell.length_b   1.000
_cell.length_c   1.000
_cell.angle_alpha   90.00
_cell.angle_beta   90.00
_cell.angle_gamma   90.00
#
_symmetry.space_group_name_H-M   'P 1'
#
loop_
_entity.id
_entity.type
_entity.pdbx_description
1 polymer ?
#
loop_
_entity_poly.entity_id
_entity_poly.type
_entity_poly.pdbx_seq_one_letter_code
_entity_poly.pdbx_strand_id
1 'polypeptide(L)' 'MVAEYNFYGKGEWSVQTPDGDDIIFPTEEEAIEFIREYENNT' A
#
# COMPACT_ATOMS: atom_id res chain seq x y z
N MET A 1 -3.23 13.52 -1.76
CA MET A 1 -1.99 12.88 -1.38
C MET A 1 -2.07 11.37 -1.56
N VAL A 2 -0.98 10.79 -2.01
CA VAL A 2 -0.97 9.38 -2.40
C VAL A 2 -0.27 8.55 -1.35
N ALA A 3 -0.82 7.37 -1.05
CA ALA A 3 -0.13 6.42 -0.21
C ALA A 3 1.07 5.86 -0.97
N GLU A 4 2.12 5.55 -0.25
CA GLU A 4 3.34 5.03 -0.85
C GLU A 4 3.50 3.55 -0.51
N TYR A 5 4.10 2.82 -1.43
CA TYR A 5 4.37 1.43 -1.18
C TYR A 5 5.80 1.11 -1.58
N ASN A 6 6.40 0.20 -0.84
CA ASN A 6 7.79 -0.18 -1.05
C ASN A 6 7.94 -1.68 -1.04
N PHE A 7 8.89 -2.16 -1.84
CA PHE A 7 9.20 -3.57 -1.85
C PHE A 7 10.00 -3.89 -0.59
N TYR A 8 9.51 -4.85 0.16
CA TYR A 8 10.08 -5.18 1.45
C TYR A 8 11.28 -6.12 1.39
N GLY A 9 11.52 -6.72 0.24
CA GLY A 9 12.68 -7.58 0.06
C GLY A 9 12.41 -9.04 0.32
N LYS A 10 11.26 -9.39 0.82
CA LYS A 10 10.88 -10.77 1.05
C LYS A 10 9.67 -11.16 0.24
N GLY A 11 9.50 -10.52 -0.90
CA GLY A 11 8.31 -10.75 -1.68
C GLY A 11 7.08 -10.08 -1.12
N GLU A 12 7.29 -9.13 -0.22
CA GLU A 12 6.20 -8.41 0.42
C GLU A 12 6.28 -6.94 0.08
N TRP A 13 5.14 -6.29 0.14
CA TRP A 13 5.02 -4.87 -0.18
C TRP A 13 4.37 -4.15 0.98
N SER A 14 4.99 -3.09 1.44
CA SER A 14 4.44 -2.32 2.54
C SER A 14 3.81 -1.04 2.00
N VAL A 15 2.62 -0.72 2.51
CA VAL A 15 1.89 0.47 2.13
C VAL A 15 1.78 1.37 3.34
N GLN A 16 2.23 2.61 3.17
CA GLN A 16 2.13 3.60 4.24
C GLN A 16 1.06 4.61 3.86
N THR A 17 0.05 4.74 4.70
CA THR A 17 -1.03 5.66 4.45
C THR A 17 -0.76 6.99 5.13
N PRO A 18 -1.39 8.08 4.65
CA PRO A 18 -1.24 9.37 5.30
C PRO A 18 -1.74 9.40 6.73
N ASP A 19 -2.57 8.43 7.09
CA ASP A 19 -3.09 8.32 8.45
C ASP A 19 -2.07 7.78 9.44
N GLY A 20 -0.96 7.24 8.91
CA GLY A 20 0.07 6.69 9.76
C GLY A 20 0.00 5.18 9.87
N ASP A 21 -0.82 4.54 9.06
CA ASP A 21 -0.92 3.09 9.06
C ASP A 21 0.15 2.47 8.18
N ASP A 22 0.54 1.25 8.55
CA ASP A 22 1.55 0.53 7.81
C ASP A 22 1.02 -0.88 7.57
N ILE A 23 0.73 -1.20 6.32
CA ILE A 23 0.09 -2.46 5.97
C ILE A 23 0.99 -3.24 5.04
N ILE A 24 1.12 -4.54 5.30
CA ILE A 24 1.97 -5.41 4.50
C ILE A 24 1.11 -6.30 3.63
N PHE A 25 1.45 -6.36 2.35
CA PHE A 25 0.74 -7.19 1.39
C PHE A 25 1.67 -8.23 0.79
N PRO A 26 1.15 -9.41 0.47
CA PRO A 26 1.99 -10.47 -0.10
C PRO A 26 2.38 -10.23 -1.55
N THR A 27 1.64 -9.39 -2.27
CA THR A 27 1.93 -9.11 -3.66
C THR A 27 1.80 -7.64 -3.96
N GLU A 28 2.49 -7.22 -5.02
CA GLU A 28 2.40 -5.83 -5.46
C GLU A 28 0.99 -5.49 -5.92
N GLU A 29 0.35 -6.44 -6.57
CA GLU A 29 -1.00 -6.21 -7.07
C GLU A 29 -1.96 -5.83 -5.96
N GLU A 30 -1.87 -6.53 -4.85
CA GLU A 30 -2.75 -6.24 -3.73
C GLU A 30 -2.45 -4.88 -3.13
N ALA A 31 -1.18 -4.52 -3.09
CA ALA A 31 -0.79 -3.22 -2.58
C ALA A 31 -1.36 -2.11 -3.46
N ILE A 32 -1.24 -2.28 -4.77
CA ILE A 32 -1.74 -1.29 -5.71
C ILE A 32 -3.26 -1.18 -5.62
N GLU A 33 -3.93 -2.31 -5.49
CA GLU A 33 -5.38 -2.31 -5.37
C GLU A 33 -5.82 -1.57 -4.12
N PHE A 34 -5.11 -1.78 -3.04
CA PHE A 34 -5.43 -1.09 -1.79
C PHE A 34 -5.29 0.41 -1.96
N ILE A 35 -4.21 0.84 -2.59
CA ILE A 35 -3.96 2.26 -2.78
C ILE A 35 -5.04 2.88 -3.66
N ARG A 36 -5.43 2.16 -4.71
CA ARG A 36 -6.48 2.62 -5.59
C ARG A 36 -7.78 2.86 -4.86
N GLU A 37 -8.16 1.87 -4.06
CA GLU A 37 -9.39 1.98 -3.29
C GLU A 37 -9.30 3.13 -2.30
N TYR A 38 -8.16 3.26 -1.68
CA TYR A 38 -7.96 4.30 -0.69
C TYR A 38 -8.14 5.68 -1.33
N GLU A 39 -7.55 5.88 -2.49
CA GLU A 39 -7.63 7.16 -3.19
C GLU A 39 -9.01 7.40 -3.75
N ASN A 40 -9.66 6.34 -4.18
CA ASN A 40 -10.98 6.45 -4.78
C ASN A 40 -12.04 6.81 -3.74
N ASN A 41 -11.79 6.46 -2.49
CA ASN A 41 -12.77 6.70 -1.42
C ASN A 41 -12.59 8.04 -0.73
N THR A 42 -11.60 8.78 -1.12
CA THR A 42 -11.43 10.13 -0.58
C THR A 42 -11.85 11.14 -1.62
#